data_87cdefae9c1f9b585a39c6460bec3b8f
#
_entry.id   87cdefae9c1f9b585a39c6460bec3b8f
#
_cell.length_a   1.000
_cell.length_b   1.000
_cell.length_c   1.000
_cell.angle_alpha   90.00
_cell.angle_beta   90.00
_cell.angle_gamma   90.00
#
_symmetry.space_group_name_H-M   'P 1'
#
loop_
_entity.id
_entity.type
_entity.pdbx_description
1 polymer ?
#
loop_
_entity_poly.entity_id
_entity_poly.type
_entity_poly.pdbx_seq_one_letter_code
_entity_poly.pdbx_strand_id
1 'polypeptide(L)'
;MVIRIFNHYVSRMGFLLLLLELLVLLSAAAISALIWMSHGGTGNAFWPALAFAPLQVLSMSALGMYQHGAHEDLKPTLLRIMPAFALGFALFSLLERMAPALRFGHAGGLALLLGGVSVLLTRLVVFKSAQSSMMEERLILIGDGATAQECMELAASRQGFHQFNVVGCVTVAGETRCVPTSALLPEGISLLALARKFDAHEIVVSVADRRNGAYPIRQLLECALGGVRVIDAATFFEREACQIRIDTLQPSYLIFGGGFDQSFWRAAVKRGFDLAASGAICVLAAPVMLGAALAIWLDDGGPVLYQQARVGKDGQPFQVLKFRSMRRDAEQGGTPTWASANDPRVTRVGHWLRMLRIDELPQMLNVLRGEMSFVGPRPERAYYVDQLCAQVAYYNVRHSIKPGVTGLAQVRYSYGASVEDAVRNLLAALGCNRAAINQVYNVAVGERTSLNQLYGMLHQLLLERHPQVADCRPHYADFRAGDVRHSQADIGKAASLLGYMPTHDVARGLELSIRWYGEHLAP
;
A
#
# COMPACT_ATOMS: atom_id res chain seq x y z
N MET A 1 8.98 20.15 5.73
CA MET A 1 9.21 19.72 7.12
C MET A 1 8.05 18.89 7.62
N VAL A 2 8.29 17.71 8.19
CA VAL A 2 7.29 16.76 8.70
C VAL A 2 7.20 16.86 10.20
N ILE A 3 6.01 16.71 10.74
CA ILE A 3 5.78 16.54 12.18
C ILE A 3 5.48 15.05 12.40
N ARG A 4 6.17 14.44 13.36
CA ARG A 4 5.87 13.08 13.77
C ARG A 4 4.81 13.15 14.88
N ILE A 5 3.56 12.80 14.53
CA ILE A 5 2.44 12.76 15.48
C ILE A 5 2.07 11.29 15.67
N PHE A 6 2.17 10.77 16.90
CA PHE A 6 1.91 9.35 17.23
C PHE A 6 2.63 8.36 16.30
N ASN A 7 3.90 8.62 15.97
CA ASN A 7 4.71 7.86 15.03
C ASN A 7 4.22 7.86 13.56
N HIS A 8 3.30 8.74 13.20
CA HIS A 8 2.92 8.98 11.81
C HIS A 8 3.57 10.26 11.31
N TYR A 9 4.11 10.20 10.11
CA TYR A 9 4.63 11.37 9.42
C TYR A 9 3.47 12.17 8.84
N VAL A 10 3.24 13.36 9.37
CA VAL A 10 2.20 14.29 8.90
C VAL A 10 2.89 15.49 8.30
N SER A 11 2.54 15.86 7.08
CA SER A 11 3.09 17.05 6.44
C SER A 11 2.66 18.29 7.24
N ARG A 12 3.61 19.19 7.56
CA ARG A 12 3.30 20.45 8.24
C ARG A 12 2.27 21.27 7.48
N MET A 13 2.40 21.27 6.15
CA MET A 13 1.43 21.96 5.28
C MET A 13 0.05 21.35 5.37
N GLY A 14 -0.06 20.01 5.32
CA GLY A 14 -1.34 19.32 5.48
C GLY A 14 -1.96 19.58 6.85
N PHE A 15 -1.14 19.61 7.92
CA PHE A 15 -1.62 19.93 9.27
C PHE A 15 -2.05 21.39 9.41
N LEU A 16 -1.26 22.33 8.90
CA LEU A 16 -1.61 23.75 8.88
C LEU A 16 -2.85 24.02 8.06
N LEU A 17 -2.97 23.36 6.90
CA LEU A 17 -4.17 23.44 6.05
C LEU A 17 -5.41 22.92 6.78
N LEU A 18 -5.29 21.78 7.50
CA LEU A 18 -6.39 21.24 8.31
C LEU A 18 -6.83 22.24 9.38
N LEU A 19 -5.89 22.83 10.12
CA LEU A 19 -6.20 23.85 11.14
C LEU A 19 -6.83 25.09 10.54
N LEU A 20 -6.32 25.55 9.40
CA LEU A 20 -6.86 26.72 8.69
C LEU A 20 -8.28 26.43 8.18
N GLU A 21 -8.52 25.28 7.56
CA GLU A 21 -9.83 24.88 7.08
C GLU A 21 -10.83 24.66 8.23
N LEU A 22 -10.39 24.11 9.36
CA LEU A 22 -11.22 24.02 10.57
C LEU A 22 -11.66 25.41 11.05
N LEU A 23 -10.73 26.36 11.12
CA LEU A 23 -11.02 27.74 11.54
C LEU A 23 -11.96 28.44 10.55
N VAL A 24 -11.74 28.26 9.25
CA VAL A 24 -12.58 28.82 8.20
C VAL A 24 -14.00 28.25 8.23
N LEU A 25 -14.14 26.93 8.47
CA LEU A 25 -15.43 26.27 8.60
C LEU A 25 -16.17 26.69 9.88
N LEU A 26 -15.46 26.84 11.01
CA LEU A 26 -16.03 27.40 12.24
C LEU A 26 -16.53 28.83 12.01
N SER A 27 -15.77 29.65 11.31
CA SER A 27 -16.17 31.04 10.98
C SER A 27 -17.39 31.06 10.08
N ALA A 28 -17.44 30.22 9.04
CA ALA A 28 -18.58 30.10 8.14
C ALA A 28 -19.85 29.64 8.88
N ALA A 29 -19.72 28.67 9.78
CA ALA A 29 -20.83 28.22 10.61
C ALA A 29 -21.31 29.29 11.60
N ALA A 30 -20.39 30.04 12.23
CA ALA A 30 -20.73 31.15 13.12
C ALA A 30 -21.43 32.31 12.37
N ILE A 31 -20.96 32.68 11.19
CA ILE A 31 -21.58 33.71 10.34
C ILE A 31 -23.00 33.26 9.93
N SER A 32 -23.15 31.99 9.53
CA SER A 32 -24.46 31.43 9.18
C SER A 32 -25.43 31.45 10.36
N ALA A 33 -24.95 31.15 11.56
CA ALA A 33 -25.71 31.21 12.78
C ALA A 33 -26.17 32.65 13.11
N LEU A 34 -25.27 33.62 12.98
CA LEU A 34 -25.57 35.06 13.20
C LEU A 34 -26.61 35.57 12.20
N ILE A 35 -26.47 35.25 10.92
CA ILE A 35 -27.44 35.61 9.88
C ILE A 35 -28.80 35.02 10.18
N TRP A 36 -28.86 33.73 10.57
CA TRP A 36 -30.11 33.08 10.92
C TRP A 36 -30.81 33.73 12.12
N MET A 37 -30.04 34.05 13.18
CA MET A 37 -30.56 34.74 14.35
C MET A 37 -31.07 36.14 14.03
N SER A 38 -30.39 36.89 13.15
CA SER A 38 -30.83 38.23 12.73
C SER A 38 -32.17 38.24 11.94
N HIS A 39 -32.53 37.10 11.34
CA HIS A 39 -33.80 36.89 10.64
C HIS A 39 -34.87 36.24 11.49
N GLY A 40 -34.77 36.33 12.82
CA GLY A 40 -35.78 35.83 13.77
C GLY A 40 -35.70 34.33 14.08
N GLY A 41 -34.59 33.71 13.75
CA GLY A 41 -34.35 32.30 14.15
C GLY A 41 -34.26 32.16 15.67
N THR A 42 -35.01 31.21 16.21
CA THR A 42 -35.02 30.91 17.65
C THR A 42 -34.18 29.64 17.91
N GLY A 43 -33.33 29.67 18.93
CA GLY A 43 -32.53 28.50 19.36
C GLY A 43 -31.07 28.84 19.62
N ASN A 44 -30.39 27.91 20.27
CA ASN A 44 -28.95 28.03 20.51
C ASN A 44 -28.18 27.50 19.30
N ALA A 45 -27.60 28.41 18.50
CA ALA A 45 -26.83 28.07 17.31
C ALA A 45 -25.35 27.77 17.61
N PHE A 46 -24.89 27.97 18.83
CA PHE A 46 -23.48 27.77 19.21
C PHE A 46 -23.03 26.30 19.09
N TRP A 47 -23.77 25.39 19.72
CA TRP A 47 -23.40 23.96 19.70
C TRP A 47 -23.48 23.33 18.31
N PRO A 48 -24.51 23.62 17.49
CA PRO A 48 -24.54 23.16 16.10
C PRO A 48 -23.35 23.66 15.28
N ALA A 49 -23.01 24.96 15.39
CA ALA A 49 -21.87 25.53 14.68
C ALA A 49 -20.53 24.86 15.10
N LEU A 50 -20.37 24.61 16.40
CA LEU A 50 -19.18 23.94 16.94
C LEU A 50 -19.08 22.49 16.48
N ALA A 51 -20.19 21.77 16.31
CA ALA A 51 -20.22 20.37 15.87
C ALA A 51 -20.04 20.23 14.35
N PHE A 52 -20.52 21.20 13.57
CA PHE A 52 -20.48 21.16 12.10
C PHE A 52 -19.07 21.12 11.54
N ALA A 53 -18.19 22.02 11.98
CA ALA A 53 -16.86 22.17 11.38
C ALA A 53 -15.95 20.93 11.59
N PRO A 54 -15.82 20.32 12.80
CA PRO A 54 -15.04 19.11 12.99
C PRO A 54 -15.58 17.92 12.17
N LEU A 55 -16.91 17.80 12.06
CA LEU A 55 -17.53 16.73 11.29
C LEU A 55 -17.24 16.87 9.79
N GLN A 56 -17.25 18.13 9.31
CA GLN A 56 -16.90 18.43 7.94
C GLN A 56 -15.41 18.13 7.65
N VAL A 57 -14.51 18.55 8.54
CA VAL A 57 -13.07 18.21 8.44
C VAL A 57 -12.84 16.69 8.48
N LEU A 58 -13.57 15.98 9.33
CA LEU A 58 -13.52 14.52 9.40
C LEU A 58 -13.92 13.87 8.06
N SER A 59 -15.00 14.37 7.44
CA SER A 59 -15.47 13.89 6.13
C SER A 59 -14.45 14.17 5.02
N MET A 60 -13.85 15.36 5.04
CA MET A 60 -12.76 15.73 4.11
C MET A 60 -11.52 14.85 4.32
N SER A 61 -11.17 14.55 5.57
CA SER A 61 -10.08 13.64 5.93
C SER A 61 -10.34 12.21 5.47
N ALA A 62 -11.57 11.71 5.67
CA ALA A 62 -11.99 10.38 5.25
C ALA A 62 -11.88 10.18 3.72
N LEU A 63 -12.12 11.24 2.94
CA LEU A 63 -11.94 11.22 1.47
C LEU A 63 -10.52 11.55 1.01
N GLY A 64 -9.56 11.58 1.94
CA GLY A 64 -8.15 11.72 1.64
C GLY A 64 -7.73 13.12 1.19
N MET A 65 -8.48 14.16 1.56
CA MET A 65 -8.16 15.54 1.16
C MET A 65 -6.95 16.13 1.88
N TYR A 66 -6.45 15.49 2.93
CA TYR A 66 -5.22 15.85 3.66
C TYR A 66 -4.10 14.83 3.48
N GLN A 67 -4.29 13.88 2.54
CA GLN A 67 -3.25 12.92 2.19
C GLN A 67 -2.13 13.59 1.37
N HIS A 68 -1.02 12.87 1.25
CA HIS A 68 0.14 13.25 0.47
C HIS A 68 -0.22 13.71 -0.94
N GLY A 69 0.39 14.80 -1.39
CA GLY A 69 0.17 15.33 -2.73
C GLY A 69 -1.22 15.94 -2.98
N ALA A 70 -2.16 15.82 -2.03
CA ALA A 70 -3.51 16.37 -2.21
C ALA A 70 -3.53 17.90 -2.36
N HIS A 71 -2.47 18.59 -1.95
CA HIS A 71 -2.32 20.04 -2.12
C HIS A 71 -1.53 20.41 -3.37
N GLU A 72 -0.92 19.45 -4.06
CA GLU A 72 -0.15 19.66 -5.29
C GLU A 72 -0.99 19.49 -6.55
N ASP A 73 -2.00 18.63 -6.52
CA ASP A 73 -2.91 18.37 -7.63
C ASP A 73 -4.30 18.98 -7.38
N LEU A 74 -4.60 20.06 -8.07
CA LEU A 74 -5.88 20.77 -7.93
C LEU A 74 -7.08 19.93 -8.42
N LYS A 75 -6.93 19.20 -9.55
CA LYS A 75 -8.03 18.43 -10.16
C LYS A 75 -8.62 17.35 -9.24
N PRO A 76 -7.84 16.40 -8.68
CA PRO A 76 -8.40 15.38 -7.77
C PRO A 76 -8.95 16.01 -6.49
N THR A 77 -8.38 17.11 -6.02
CA THR A 77 -8.86 17.83 -4.84
C THR A 77 -10.24 18.45 -5.09
N LEU A 78 -10.44 19.12 -6.21
CA LEU A 78 -11.73 19.69 -6.60
C LEU A 78 -12.83 18.62 -6.74
N LEU A 79 -12.48 17.47 -7.35
CA LEU A 79 -13.41 16.33 -7.50
C LEU A 79 -13.84 15.74 -6.15
N ARG A 80 -13.02 15.85 -5.11
CA ARG A 80 -13.31 15.32 -3.77
C ARG A 80 -14.09 16.28 -2.88
N ILE A 81 -14.08 17.59 -3.15
CA ILE A 81 -14.78 18.59 -2.32
C ILE A 81 -16.28 18.28 -2.26
N MET A 82 -16.93 18.11 -3.42
CA MET A 82 -18.37 17.86 -3.47
C MET A 82 -18.80 16.62 -2.67
N PRO A 83 -18.23 15.42 -2.90
CA PRO A 83 -18.60 14.25 -2.10
C PRO A 83 -18.22 14.39 -0.62
N ALA A 84 -17.15 15.13 -0.28
CA ALA A 84 -16.78 15.37 1.12
C ALA A 84 -17.83 16.21 1.84
N PHE A 85 -18.30 17.26 1.19
CA PHE A 85 -19.34 18.13 1.74
C PHE A 85 -20.70 17.43 1.81
N ALA A 86 -21.03 16.61 0.80
CA ALA A 86 -22.25 15.77 0.84
C ALA A 86 -22.22 14.75 1.99
N LEU A 87 -21.09 14.08 2.18
CA LEU A 87 -20.91 13.14 3.30
C LEU A 87 -21.00 13.85 4.65
N GLY A 88 -20.31 14.98 4.82
CA GLY A 88 -20.34 15.76 6.05
C GLY A 88 -21.74 16.27 6.38
N PHE A 89 -22.48 16.72 5.38
CA PHE A 89 -23.87 17.13 5.54
C PHE A 89 -24.79 15.97 5.91
N ALA A 90 -24.63 14.82 5.27
CA ALA A 90 -25.40 13.62 5.61
C ALA A 90 -25.15 13.17 7.06
N LEU A 91 -23.88 13.14 7.48
CA LEU A 91 -23.49 12.79 8.85
C LEU A 91 -24.02 13.82 9.86
N PHE A 92 -23.94 15.10 9.54
CA PHE A 92 -24.46 16.17 10.39
C PHE A 92 -25.99 16.08 10.51
N SER A 93 -26.72 15.87 9.42
CA SER A 93 -28.17 15.68 9.42
C SER A 93 -28.61 14.44 10.22
N LEU A 94 -27.81 13.38 10.20
CA LEU A 94 -28.04 12.22 11.04
C LEU A 94 -27.85 12.57 12.53
N LEU A 95 -26.79 13.32 12.84
CA LEU A 95 -26.49 13.77 14.21
C LEU A 95 -27.59 14.68 14.75
N GLU A 96 -28.14 15.60 13.94
CA GLU A 96 -29.28 16.45 14.31
C GLU A 96 -30.53 15.66 14.67
N ARG A 97 -30.77 14.52 14.02
CA ARG A 97 -31.90 13.62 14.34
C ARG A 97 -31.71 12.89 15.66
N MET A 98 -30.45 12.49 15.95
CA MET A 98 -30.12 11.78 17.20
C MET A 98 -30.04 12.74 18.40
N ALA A 99 -29.59 13.97 18.19
CA ALA A 99 -29.39 15.00 19.21
C ALA A 99 -30.13 16.30 18.82
N PRO A 100 -31.40 16.46 19.18
CA PRO A 100 -32.19 17.65 18.80
C PRO A 100 -31.59 18.98 19.25
N ALA A 101 -30.75 18.98 20.28
CA ALA A 101 -30.00 20.17 20.72
C ALA A 101 -29.01 20.69 19.69
N LEU A 102 -28.63 19.88 18.69
CA LEU A 102 -27.74 20.24 17.61
C LEU A 102 -28.47 20.66 16.32
N ARG A 103 -29.77 20.91 16.37
CA ARG A 103 -30.53 21.38 15.21
C ARG A 103 -30.05 22.75 14.76
N PHE A 104 -29.55 22.84 13.52
CA PHE A 104 -29.03 24.06 12.92
C PHE A 104 -30.03 24.74 11.99
N GLY A 105 -31.13 24.05 11.66
CA GLY A 105 -32.17 24.57 10.78
C GLY A 105 -31.66 25.03 9.42
N HIS A 106 -32.21 26.12 8.92
CA HIS A 106 -31.77 26.70 7.62
C HIS A 106 -30.32 27.24 7.65
N ALA A 107 -29.76 27.54 8.84
CA ALA A 107 -28.37 27.96 8.97
C ALA A 107 -27.40 26.86 8.53
N GLY A 108 -27.75 25.56 8.65
CA GLY A 108 -26.94 24.45 8.20
C GLY A 108 -26.66 24.46 6.69
N GLY A 109 -27.68 24.78 5.87
CA GLY A 109 -27.51 24.91 4.42
C GLY A 109 -26.61 26.09 4.03
N LEU A 110 -26.76 27.23 4.72
CA LEU A 110 -25.92 28.39 4.52
C LEU A 110 -24.47 28.13 4.96
N ALA A 111 -24.28 27.45 6.09
CA ALA A 111 -22.96 27.04 6.58
C ALA A 111 -22.25 26.09 5.60
N LEU A 112 -22.99 25.17 4.98
CA LEU A 112 -22.47 24.27 3.95
C LEU A 112 -21.99 25.05 2.73
N LEU A 113 -22.78 26.00 2.25
CA LEU A 113 -22.45 26.82 1.07
C LEU A 113 -21.25 27.73 1.36
N LEU A 114 -21.29 28.51 2.43
CA LEU A 114 -20.20 29.39 2.82
C LEU A 114 -18.92 28.62 3.12
N GLY A 115 -19.05 27.49 3.84
CA GLY A 115 -17.93 26.60 4.14
C GLY A 115 -17.30 26.03 2.87
N GLY A 116 -18.10 25.56 1.92
CA GLY A 116 -17.61 25.02 0.65
C GLY A 116 -16.85 26.05 -0.19
N VAL A 117 -17.40 27.26 -0.32
CA VAL A 117 -16.75 28.37 -1.03
C VAL A 117 -15.45 28.77 -0.32
N SER A 118 -15.47 28.88 1.00
CA SER A 118 -14.29 29.27 1.78
C SER A 118 -13.17 28.21 1.72
N VAL A 119 -13.48 26.93 1.80
CA VAL A 119 -12.51 25.83 1.63
C VAL A 119 -11.94 25.85 0.22
N LEU A 120 -12.76 26.03 -0.80
CA LEU A 120 -12.30 26.14 -2.18
C LEU A 120 -11.31 27.30 -2.35
N LEU A 121 -11.63 28.48 -1.85
CA LEU A 121 -10.75 29.66 -1.91
C LEU A 121 -9.45 29.42 -1.15
N THR A 122 -9.52 28.86 0.04
CA THR A 122 -8.32 28.52 0.84
C THR A 122 -7.39 27.58 0.06
N ARG A 123 -7.94 26.55 -0.58
CA ARG A 123 -7.15 25.63 -1.39
C ARG A 123 -6.56 26.26 -2.64
N LEU A 124 -7.28 27.12 -3.31
CA LEU A 124 -6.74 27.87 -4.46
C LEU A 124 -5.56 28.76 -4.05
N VAL A 125 -5.65 29.44 -2.90
CA VAL A 125 -4.56 30.28 -2.37
C VAL A 125 -3.36 29.41 -1.98
N VAL A 126 -3.58 28.32 -1.26
CA VAL A 126 -2.50 27.40 -0.84
C VAL A 126 -1.84 26.74 -2.04
N PHE A 127 -2.61 26.31 -3.04
CA PHE A 127 -2.07 25.76 -4.29
C PHE A 127 -1.17 26.75 -5.03
N LYS A 128 -1.62 28.00 -5.15
CA LYS A 128 -0.83 29.06 -5.79
C LYS A 128 0.45 29.39 -5.01
N SER A 129 0.40 29.36 -3.67
CA SER A 129 1.57 29.61 -2.82
C SER A 129 2.55 28.43 -2.81
N ALA A 130 2.06 27.19 -2.89
CA ALA A 130 2.89 25.98 -2.93
C ALA A 130 3.73 25.85 -4.22
N GLN A 131 3.31 26.49 -5.32
CA GLN A 131 4.11 26.57 -6.55
C GLN A 131 5.32 27.51 -6.45
N SER A 132 5.43 28.30 -5.40
CA SER A 132 6.59 29.17 -5.16
C SER A 132 7.76 28.33 -4.63
N SER A 133 8.92 28.40 -5.28
CA SER A 133 10.16 27.65 -5.00
C SER A 133 10.78 27.84 -3.60
N MET A 134 10.12 28.56 -2.72
CA MET A 134 10.61 28.86 -1.35
C MET A 134 10.56 27.69 -0.38
N MET A 135 10.05 26.49 -0.76
CA MET A 135 9.84 25.36 0.15
C MET A 135 10.58 24.08 -0.23
N GLU A 136 11.53 24.12 -1.18
CA GLU A 136 12.34 22.96 -1.52
C GLU A 136 13.33 22.63 -0.40
N GLU A 137 13.20 21.46 0.23
CA GLU A 137 14.22 20.93 1.14
C GLU A 137 15.39 20.40 0.30
N ARG A 138 16.59 20.92 0.52
CA ARG A 138 17.83 20.47 -0.14
C ARG A 138 18.47 19.37 0.67
N LEU A 139 18.79 18.25 0.02
CA LEU A 139 19.41 17.12 0.69
C LEU A 139 20.66 16.64 -0.06
N ILE A 140 21.62 16.11 0.71
CA ILE A 140 22.84 15.48 0.23
C ILE A 140 22.74 13.98 0.53
N LEU A 141 23.09 13.14 -0.45
CA LEU A 141 23.19 11.70 -0.27
C LEU A 141 24.62 11.31 0.09
N ILE A 142 24.78 10.36 1.01
CA ILE A 142 26.07 9.72 1.31
C ILE A 142 26.01 8.29 0.81
N GLY A 143 26.86 7.99 -0.18
CA GLY A 143 26.86 6.78 -0.98
C GLY A 143 26.50 7.07 -2.43
N ASP A 144 27.05 6.29 -3.33
CA ASP A 144 26.88 6.39 -4.79
C ASP A 144 26.39 5.06 -5.41
N GLY A 145 25.93 4.14 -4.56
CA GLY A 145 25.39 2.84 -4.93
C GLY A 145 23.91 2.86 -5.36
N ALA A 146 23.31 1.68 -5.51
CA ALA A 146 21.93 1.50 -5.96
C ALA A 146 20.91 2.24 -5.09
N THR A 147 21.07 2.22 -3.77
CA THR A 147 20.17 2.92 -2.83
C THR A 147 20.20 4.44 -3.05
N ALA A 148 21.37 5.02 -3.34
CA ALA A 148 21.50 6.45 -3.66
C ALA A 148 20.78 6.79 -4.96
N GLN A 149 20.93 5.95 -5.99
CA GLN A 149 20.21 6.12 -7.25
C GLN A 149 18.69 6.09 -7.05
N GLU A 150 18.18 5.15 -6.29
CA GLU A 150 16.75 5.07 -5.97
C GLU A 150 16.22 6.30 -5.21
N CYS A 151 17.01 6.86 -4.28
CA CYS A 151 16.68 8.13 -3.63
C CYS A 151 16.59 9.28 -4.63
N MET A 152 17.49 9.33 -5.62
CA MET A 152 17.46 10.33 -6.69
C MET A 152 16.26 10.15 -7.63
N GLU A 153 15.94 8.91 -7.99
CA GLU A 153 14.77 8.59 -8.82
C GLU A 153 13.46 8.97 -8.11
N LEU A 154 13.37 8.73 -6.80
CA LEU A 154 12.23 9.16 -6.00
C LEU A 154 12.10 10.69 -5.99
N ALA A 155 13.22 11.40 -5.87
CA ALA A 155 13.25 12.86 -5.97
C ALA A 155 12.77 13.36 -7.34
N ALA A 156 13.28 12.75 -8.42
CA ALA A 156 12.94 13.10 -9.79
C ALA A 156 11.48 12.79 -10.14
N SER A 157 10.90 11.73 -9.56
CA SER A 157 9.53 11.31 -9.83
C SER A 157 8.46 12.24 -9.26
N ARG A 158 8.81 13.21 -8.42
CA ARG A 158 7.89 14.08 -7.67
C ARG A 158 6.78 13.33 -6.92
N GLN A 159 7.01 12.05 -6.62
CA GLN A 159 6.05 11.19 -5.92
C GLN A 159 6.23 11.25 -4.39
N GLY A 160 7.27 11.92 -3.91
CA GLY A 160 7.58 12.07 -2.49
C GLY A 160 6.61 13.01 -1.75
N PHE A 161 6.67 12.94 -0.44
CA PHE A 161 5.88 13.75 0.50
C PHE A 161 6.17 15.24 0.41
N HIS A 162 7.37 15.58 -0.03
CA HIS A 162 7.91 16.93 -0.11
C HIS A 162 8.56 17.16 -1.46
N GLN A 163 8.55 18.42 -1.88
CA GLN A 163 9.48 18.89 -2.89
C GLN A 163 10.87 18.93 -2.25
N PHE A 164 11.66 17.90 -2.46
CA PHE A 164 13.06 17.88 -2.06
C PHE A 164 13.94 17.83 -3.30
N ASN A 165 15.05 18.51 -3.20
CA ASN A 165 16.04 18.57 -4.27
C ASN A 165 17.32 17.87 -3.79
N VAL A 166 17.71 16.79 -4.48
CA VAL A 166 18.99 16.15 -4.24
C VAL A 166 20.09 16.99 -4.87
N VAL A 167 20.85 17.68 -4.01
CA VAL A 167 21.97 18.53 -4.45
C VAL A 167 23.09 17.71 -5.06
N GLY A 168 23.33 16.51 -4.53
CA GLY A 168 24.33 15.58 -5.04
C GLY A 168 24.67 14.47 -4.06
N CYS A 169 25.59 13.61 -4.50
CA CYS A 169 26.03 12.43 -3.79
C CYS A 169 27.51 12.56 -3.40
N VAL A 170 27.83 12.13 -2.18
CA VAL A 170 29.22 12.00 -1.70
C VAL A 170 29.63 10.54 -1.84
N THR A 171 30.74 10.29 -2.54
CA THR A 171 31.27 8.95 -2.76
C THR A 171 31.74 8.30 -1.45
N VAL A 172 31.49 6.99 -1.33
CA VAL A 172 31.99 6.19 -0.22
C VAL A 172 32.80 5.02 -0.77
N ALA A 173 34.00 4.82 -0.26
CA ALA A 173 34.89 3.77 -0.74
C ALA A 173 34.27 2.38 -0.54
N GLY A 174 34.29 1.56 -1.60
CA GLY A 174 33.81 0.18 -1.56
C GLY A 174 32.40 -0.04 -2.11
N GLU A 175 31.69 1.00 -2.52
CA GLU A 175 30.40 0.86 -3.22
C GLU A 175 30.57 0.75 -4.75
N THR A 176 29.71 -0.03 -5.39
CA THR A 176 29.60 -0.06 -6.86
C THR A 176 28.78 1.15 -7.28
N ARG A 177 29.40 2.05 -8.03
CA ARG A 177 28.73 3.28 -8.49
C ARG A 177 27.56 2.98 -9.41
N CYS A 178 26.38 3.50 -9.05
CA CYS A 178 25.17 3.47 -9.84
C CYS A 178 24.69 4.89 -10.21
N VAL A 179 25.17 5.91 -9.49
CA VAL A 179 24.79 7.32 -9.68
C VAL A 179 25.58 7.95 -10.82
N PRO A 180 24.96 8.82 -11.67
CA PRO A 180 25.65 9.53 -12.73
C PRO A 180 26.73 10.46 -12.18
N THR A 181 27.85 10.56 -12.89
CA THR A 181 29.03 11.35 -12.48
C THR A 181 28.70 12.84 -12.28
N SER A 182 27.71 13.36 -12.98
CA SER A 182 27.25 14.76 -12.86
C SER A 182 26.59 15.07 -11.51
N ALA A 183 26.15 14.05 -10.79
CA ALA A 183 25.53 14.21 -9.47
C ALA A 183 26.53 14.08 -8.31
N LEU A 184 27.81 13.81 -8.60
CA LEU A 184 28.84 13.66 -7.58
C LEU A 184 29.29 15.02 -7.05
N LEU A 185 29.38 15.14 -5.74
CA LEU A 185 29.93 16.31 -5.09
C LEU A 185 31.47 16.24 -5.01
N PRO A 186 32.16 17.39 -4.96
CA PRO A 186 33.63 17.44 -4.92
C PRO A 186 34.19 16.69 -3.72
N GLU A 187 35.19 15.85 -3.95
CA GLU A 187 35.93 15.14 -2.91
C GLU A 187 36.85 16.07 -2.12
N GLY A 188 37.20 15.67 -0.91
CA GLY A 188 38.16 16.41 -0.06
C GLY A 188 37.57 17.59 0.74
N ILE A 189 36.30 17.87 0.59
CA ILE A 189 35.58 18.89 1.37
C ILE A 189 34.82 18.21 2.51
N SER A 190 34.84 18.78 3.72
CA SER A 190 34.09 18.23 4.84
C SER A 190 32.57 18.27 4.57
N LEU A 191 31.82 17.27 5.06
CA LEU A 191 30.37 17.18 4.87
C LEU A 191 29.62 18.41 5.37
N LEU A 192 30.06 18.98 6.50
CA LEU A 192 29.48 20.20 7.05
C LEU A 192 29.71 21.42 6.14
N ALA A 193 30.90 21.52 5.52
CA ALA A 193 31.18 22.59 4.57
C ALA A 193 30.38 22.43 3.27
N LEU A 194 30.19 21.19 2.78
CA LEU A 194 29.30 20.90 1.66
C LEU A 194 27.85 21.26 1.99
N ALA A 195 27.35 20.85 3.17
CA ALA A 195 25.99 21.17 3.59
C ALA A 195 25.75 22.69 3.65
N ARG A 196 26.70 23.46 4.19
CA ARG A 196 26.61 24.93 4.22
C ARG A 196 26.72 25.57 2.84
N LYS A 197 27.64 25.07 1.99
CA LYS A 197 27.85 25.62 0.64
C LYS A 197 26.60 25.48 -0.23
N PHE A 198 25.88 24.36 -0.11
CA PHE A 198 24.71 24.06 -0.91
C PHE A 198 23.39 24.33 -0.18
N ASP A 199 23.46 24.86 1.03
CA ASP A 199 22.29 25.12 1.88
C ASP A 199 21.44 23.85 2.08
N ALA A 200 22.13 22.74 2.36
CA ALA A 200 21.48 21.46 2.54
C ALA A 200 20.94 21.34 3.97
N HIS A 201 19.65 21.04 4.08
CA HIS A 201 18.94 20.92 5.35
C HIS A 201 19.02 19.50 5.94
N GLU A 202 19.28 18.52 5.06
CA GLU A 202 19.26 17.12 5.44
C GLU A 202 20.32 16.32 4.70
N ILE A 203 20.88 15.34 5.40
CA ILE A 203 21.82 14.34 4.86
C ILE A 203 21.16 12.97 4.98
N VAL A 204 21.03 12.26 3.85
CA VAL A 204 20.51 10.89 3.80
C VAL A 204 21.66 9.92 3.60
N VAL A 205 21.80 8.99 4.53
CA VAL A 205 22.83 7.95 4.48
C VAL A 205 22.28 6.76 3.70
N SER A 206 22.77 6.60 2.45
CA SER A 206 22.34 5.55 1.50
C SER A 206 23.34 4.41 1.34
N VAL A 207 24.35 4.35 2.22
CA VAL A 207 25.39 3.30 2.20
C VAL A 207 24.80 1.96 2.63
N ALA A 208 24.97 0.93 1.79
CA ALA A 208 24.45 -0.41 2.03
C ALA A 208 25.21 -1.14 3.14
N ASP A 209 26.56 -1.12 3.12
CA ASP A 209 27.41 -1.72 4.14
C ASP A 209 28.18 -0.67 4.95
N ARG A 210 27.83 -0.57 6.23
CA ARG A 210 28.43 0.41 7.17
C ARG A 210 29.64 -0.15 7.94
N ARG A 211 30.05 -1.42 7.68
CA ARG A 211 31.07 -2.12 8.46
C ARG A 211 32.49 -1.86 7.99
N ASN A 212 32.67 -1.44 6.74
CA ASN A 212 33.97 -1.37 6.08
C ASN A 212 34.84 -0.13 6.45
N GLY A 213 34.58 0.55 7.56
CA GLY A 213 35.40 1.66 8.03
C GLY A 213 35.37 2.94 7.18
N ALA A 214 34.80 2.88 5.98
CA ALA A 214 34.64 4.03 5.08
C ALA A 214 33.48 4.97 5.46
N TYR A 215 32.70 4.59 6.47
CA TYR A 215 31.53 5.34 6.91
C TYR A 215 31.95 6.58 7.75
N PRO A 216 31.64 7.81 7.32
CA PRO A 216 32.18 9.04 7.91
C PRO A 216 31.43 9.48 9.18
N ILE A 217 31.41 8.62 10.21
CA ILE A 217 30.64 8.84 11.47
C ILE A 217 30.95 10.20 12.11
N ARG A 218 32.24 10.58 12.17
CA ARG A 218 32.63 11.85 12.81
C ARG A 218 32.08 13.06 12.06
N GLN A 219 32.15 13.07 10.73
CA GLN A 219 31.63 14.17 9.92
C GLN A 219 30.10 14.23 9.98
N LEU A 220 29.42 13.08 10.08
CA LEU A 220 27.96 13.03 10.27
C LEU A 220 27.56 13.60 11.62
N LEU A 221 28.32 13.30 12.68
CA LEU A 221 28.10 13.88 14.01
C LEU A 221 28.32 15.41 13.99
N GLU A 222 29.35 15.89 13.33
CA GLU A 222 29.60 17.32 13.13
C GLU A 222 28.45 18.00 12.39
N CYS A 223 27.89 17.37 11.37
CA CYS A 223 26.70 17.86 10.66
C CYS A 223 25.48 17.93 11.57
N ALA A 224 25.23 16.88 12.36
CA ALA A 224 24.12 16.83 13.30
C ALA A 224 24.24 17.92 14.39
N LEU A 225 25.44 18.11 14.94
CA LEU A 225 25.74 19.20 15.89
C LEU A 225 25.64 20.57 15.23
N GLY A 226 25.94 20.68 13.95
CA GLY A 226 25.81 21.88 13.13
C GLY A 226 24.37 22.21 12.71
N GLY A 227 23.37 21.42 13.15
CA GLY A 227 21.95 21.65 12.87
C GLY A 227 21.44 21.02 11.57
N VAL A 228 22.29 20.27 10.83
CA VAL A 228 21.89 19.53 9.64
C VAL A 228 21.28 18.20 10.07
N ARG A 229 20.09 17.89 9.60
CA ARG A 229 19.42 16.63 9.93
C ARG A 229 20.10 15.45 9.24
N VAL A 230 20.42 14.41 9.98
CA VAL A 230 21.01 13.18 9.44
C VAL A 230 20.02 12.04 9.62
N ILE A 231 19.64 11.38 8.53
CA ILE A 231 18.75 10.22 8.53
C ILE A 231 19.34 9.08 7.69
N ASP A 232 18.85 7.88 7.89
CA ASP A 232 19.17 6.75 7.03
C ASP A 232 18.18 6.61 5.85
N ALA A 233 18.58 5.85 4.83
CA ALA A 233 17.74 5.63 3.65
C ALA A 233 16.41 4.96 4.00
N ALA A 234 16.37 4.04 4.99
CA ALA A 234 15.13 3.39 5.40
C ALA A 234 14.11 4.41 5.94
N THR A 235 14.57 5.32 6.82
CA THR A 235 13.74 6.44 7.33
C THR A 235 13.31 7.38 6.20
N PHE A 236 14.19 7.62 5.23
CA PHE A 236 13.88 8.45 4.07
C PHE A 236 12.76 7.84 3.23
N PHE A 237 12.87 6.55 2.85
CA PHE A 237 11.83 5.86 2.09
C PHE A 237 10.52 5.71 2.87
N GLU A 238 10.58 5.43 4.18
CA GLU A 238 9.38 5.40 5.01
C GLU A 238 8.66 6.75 5.00
N ARG A 239 9.40 7.84 5.12
CA ARG A 239 8.85 9.19 5.15
C ARG A 239 8.30 9.63 3.80
N GLU A 240 9.07 9.45 2.72
CA GLU A 240 8.74 10.03 1.42
C GLU A 240 7.88 9.10 0.54
N ALA A 241 8.15 7.80 0.55
CA ALA A 241 7.40 6.82 -0.24
C ALA A 241 6.28 6.12 0.57
N CYS A 242 6.22 6.32 1.90
CA CYS A 242 5.34 5.57 2.80
C CYS A 242 5.52 4.04 2.67
N GLN A 243 6.76 3.60 2.43
CA GLN A 243 7.12 2.20 2.23
C GLN A 243 8.33 1.85 3.09
N ILE A 244 8.28 0.70 3.72
CA ILE A 244 9.44 0.12 4.41
C ILE A 244 10.13 -0.81 3.40
N ARG A 245 11.36 -0.49 3.03
CA ARG A 245 12.19 -1.31 2.15
C ARG A 245 12.86 -2.42 2.95
N ILE A 246 12.48 -3.67 2.70
CA ILE A 246 12.98 -4.84 3.45
C ILE A 246 14.45 -5.13 3.11
N ASP A 247 14.85 -4.90 1.87
CA ASP A 247 16.21 -5.07 1.34
C ASP A 247 17.24 -4.13 2.00
N THR A 248 16.82 -2.93 2.39
CA THR A 248 17.68 -1.94 3.08
C THR A 248 17.49 -1.92 4.59
N LEU A 249 16.62 -2.77 5.12
CA LEU A 249 16.23 -2.77 6.52
C LEU A 249 17.35 -3.32 7.42
N GLN A 250 17.90 -2.48 8.28
CA GLN A 250 18.88 -2.88 9.28
C GLN A 250 18.20 -3.17 10.63
N PRO A 251 18.73 -4.11 11.44
CA PRO A 251 18.20 -4.39 12.78
C PRO A 251 18.10 -3.15 13.67
N SER A 252 19.07 -2.24 13.56
CA SER A 252 19.10 -0.98 14.28
C SER A 252 17.87 -0.09 13.99
N TYR A 253 17.38 -0.10 12.76
CA TYR A 253 16.17 0.62 12.39
C TYR A 253 14.94 0.09 13.15
N LEU A 254 14.77 -1.23 13.22
CA LEU A 254 13.67 -1.84 13.96
C LEU A 254 13.74 -1.55 15.47
N ILE A 255 14.95 -1.51 16.02
CA ILE A 255 15.18 -1.28 17.48
C ILE A 255 14.99 0.21 17.82
N PHE A 256 15.58 1.12 17.05
CA PHE A 256 15.65 2.55 17.40
C PHE A 256 14.62 3.41 16.65
N GLY A 257 13.98 2.90 15.60
CA GLY A 257 13.00 3.64 14.78
C GLY A 257 11.70 4.01 15.51
N GLY A 258 11.48 3.49 16.74
CA GLY A 258 10.31 3.81 17.57
C GLY A 258 8.98 3.30 17.00
N GLY A 259 9.01 2.43 15.97
CA GLY A 259 7.81 1.86 15.33
C GLY A 259 6.99 0.93 16.21
N PHE A 260 7.58 0.41 17.28
CA PHE A 260 6.96 -0.55 18.22
C PHE A 260 6.47 0.10 19.53
N ASP A 261 6.25 1.42 19.54
CA ASP A 261 5.65 2.09 20.70
C ASP A 261 4.23 1.55 20.97
N GLN A 262 4.10 0.82 22.08
CA GLN A 262 2.84 0.23 22.57
C GLN A 262 2.28 1.05 23.73
N SER A 263 2.27 2.39 23.66
CA SER A 263 1.70 3.20 24.72
C SER A 263 0.24 2.81 25.00
N PHE A 264 -0.12 2.80 26.29
CA PHE A 264 -1.47 2.45 26.75
C PHE A 264 -2.57 3.28 26.05
N TRP A 265 -2.36 4.58 25.93
CA TRP A 265 -3.33 5.48 25.30
C TRP A 265 -3.57 5.16 23.83
N ARG A 266 -2.51 4.83 23.11
CA ARG A 266 -2.60 4.41 21.68
C ARG A 266 -3.37 3.10 21.54
N ALA A 267 -3.08 2.13 22.41
CA ALA A 267 -3.80 0.86 22.42
C ALA A 267 -5.28 1.04 22.78
N ALA A 268 -5.58 1.91 23.76
CA ALA A 268 -6.97 2.19 24.18
C ALA A 268 -7.77 2.90 23.09
N VAL A 269 -7.23 3.94 22.46
CA VAL A 269 -7.87 4.66 21.34
C VAL A 269 -8.11 3.71 20.17
N LYS A 270 -7.10 2.92 19.81
CA LYS A 270 -7.21 1.91 18.75
C LYS A 270 -8.30 0.89 19.06
N ARG A 271 -8.34 0.39 20.29
CA ARG A 271 -9.38 -0.56 20.72
C ARG A 271 -10.78 0.06 20.72
N GLY A 272 -10.91 1.31 21.15
CA GLY A 272 -12.16 2.06 21.08
C GLY A 272 -12.68 2.19 19.65
N PHE A 273 -11.78 2.54 18.71
CA PHE A 273 -12.11 2.58 17.28
C PHE A 273 -12.53 1.20 16.75
N ASP A 274 -11.76 0.14 17.05
CA ASP A 274 -12.04 -1.23 16.61
C ASP A 274 -13.45 -1.69 17.08
N LEU A 275 -13.80 -1.41 18.34
CA LEU A 275 -15.12 -1.75 18.89
C LEU A 275 -16.24 -0.94 18.23
N ALA A 276 -16.06 0.39 18.11
CA ALA A 276 -17.07 1.27 17.53
C ALA A 276 -17.33 0.94 16.05
N ALA A 277 -16.25 0.80 15.24
CA ALA A 277 -16.37 0.50 13.82
C ALA A 277 -16.97 -0.89 13.57
N SER A 278 -16.47 -1.92 14.28
CA SER A 278 -16.98 -3.28 14.11
C SER A 278 -18.40 -3.45 14.63
N GLY A 279 -18.75 -2.80 15.75
CA GLY A 279 -20.11 -2.78 16.27
C GLY A 279 -21.10 -2.12 15.31
N ALA A 280 -20.73 -0.95 14.78
CA ALA A 280 -21.55 -0.25 13.79
C ALA A 280 -21.75 -1.10 12.51
N ILE A 281 -20.69 -1.72 11.99
CA ILE A 281 -20.79 -2.60 10.83
C ILE A 281 -21.65 -3.83 11.13
N CYS A 282 -21.52 -4.47 12.29
CA CYS A 282 -22.36 -5.60 12.67
C CYS A 282 -23.85 -5.22 12.68
N VAL A 283 -24.20 -4.06 13.21
CA VAL A 283 -25.59 -3.59 13.25
C VAL A 283 -26.10 -3.26 11.85
N LEU A 284 -25.36 -2.47 11.07
CA LEU A 284 -25.76 -2.03 9.73
C LEU A 284 -25.81 -3.19 8.73
N ALA A 285 -24.89 -4.13 8.83
CA ALA A 285 -24.79 -5.28 7.93
C ALA A 285 -25.62 -6.48 8.42
N ALA A 286 -26.26 -6.43 9.59
CA ALA A 286 -27.04 -7.55 10.12
C ALA A 286 -28.10 -8.10 9.15
N PRO A 287 -28.91 -7.28 8.44
CA PRO A 287 -29.86 -7.79 7.46
C PRO A 287 -29.15 -8.53 6.31
N VAL A 288 -28.02 -8.01 5.82
CA VAL A 288 -27.23 -8.64 4.75
C VAL A 288 -26.61 -9.95 5.24
N MET A 289 -26.10 -9.97 6.47
CA MET A 289 -25.52 -11.18 7.06
C MET A 289 -26.58 -12.28 7.28
N LEU A 290 -27.80 -11.92 7.69
CA LEU A 290 -28.92 -12.87 7.81
C LEU A 290 -29.34 -13.40 6.44
N GLY A 291 -29.44 -12.52 5.43
CA GLY A 291 -29.74 -12.93 4.05
C GLY A 291 -28.67 -13.85 3.48
N ALA A 292 -27.39 -13.57 3.69
CA ALA A 292 -26.27 -14.41 3.29
C ALA A 292 -26.31 -15.78 3.99
N ALA A 293 -26.58 -15.79 5.29
CA ALA A 293 -26.71 -17.03 6.06
C ALA A 293 -27.85 -17.92 5.52
N LEU A 294 -29.01 -17.34 5.23
CA LEU A 294 -30.13 -18.04 4.64
C LEU A 294 -29.80 -18.54 3.22
N ALA A 295 -29.18 -17.73 2.38
CA ALA A 295 -28.77 -18.11 1.03
C ALA A 295 -27.80 -19.30 1.02
N ILE A 296 -26.79 -19.30 1.92
CA ILE A 296 -25.86 -20.42 2.07
C ILE A 296 -26.61 -21.69 2.52
N TRP A 297 -27.51 -21.55 3.47
CA TRP A 297 -28.27 -22.68 3.99
C TRP A 297 -29.18 -23.31 2.91
N LEU A 298 -29.78 -22.50 2.05
CA LEU A 298 -30.62 -22.96 0.93
C LEU A 298 -29.81 -23.57 -0.22
N ASP A 299 -28.58 -23.08 -0.48
CA ASP A 299 -27.71 -23.52 -1.59
C ASP A 299 -27.04 -24.88 -1.27
N ASP A 300 -26.46 -25.03 -0.06
CA ASP A 300 -25.62 -26.20 0.29
C ASP A 300 -25.81 -26.68 1.75
N GLY A 301 -26.87 -26.26 2.44
CA GLY A 301 -27.16 -26.61 3.82
C GLY A 301 -26.14 -26.05 4.82
N GLY A 302 -26.26 -26.44 6.12
CA GLY A 302 -25.31 -26.01 7.15
C GLY A 302 -23.95 -26.72 7.11
N PRO A 303 -22.90 -26.25 7.77
CA PRO A 303 -22.81 -25.03 8.56
C PRO A 303 -22.67 -23.78 7.69
N VAL A 304 -23.22 -22.64 8.14
CA VAL A 304 -23.18 -21.35 7.43
C VAL A 304 -21.84 -20.66 7.59
N LEU A 305 -21.23 -20.80 8.77
CA LEU A 305 -19.92 -20.23 9.08
C LEU A 305 -18.81 -21.25 8.86
N TYR A 306 -17.72 -20.75 8.31
CA TYR A 306 -16.46 -21.47 8.16
C TYR A 306 -15.41 -20.88 9.11
N GLN A 307 -14.64 -21.76 9.75
CA GLN A 307 -13.58 -21.39 10.67
C GLN A 307 -12.26 -21.90 10.14
N GLN A 308 -11.24 -21.07 10.21
CA GLN A 308 -9.91 -21.43 9.76
C GLN A 308 -8.84 -20.91 10.73
N ALA A 309 -7.94 -21.79 11.15
CA ALA A 309 -6.82 -21.42 11.99
C ALA A 309 -5.84 -20.49 11.23
N ARG A 310 -5.52 -19.38 11.84
CA ARG A 310 -4.57 -18.36 11.32
C ARG A 310 -3.64 -17.92 12.43
N VAL A 311 -2.47 -17.36 12.03
CA VAL A 311 -1.50 -16.80 12.97
C VAL A 311 -1.94 -15.38 13.37
N GLY A 312 -2.07 -15.18 14.67
CA GLY A 312 -2.47 -13.91 15.28
C GLY A 312 -1.31 -13.15 15.91
N LYS A 313 -1.65 -12.27 16.87
CA LYS A 313 -0.67 -11.48 17.62
C LYS A 313 0.26 -12.43 18.41
N ASP A 314 1.54 -12.06 18.47
CA ASP A 314 2.61 -12.79 19.17
C ASP A 314 2.73 -14.26 18.71
N GLY A 315 2.32 -14.55 17.46
CA GLY A 315 2.37 -15.90 16.89
C GLY A 315 1.26 -16.83 17.38
N GLN A 316 0.32 -16.36 18.22
CA GLN A 316 -0.74 -17.19 18.78
C GLN A 316 -1.79 -17.54 17.71
N PRO A 317 -2.16 -18.81 17.56
CA PRO A 317 -3.19 -19.20 16.61
C PRO A 317 -4.59 -18.77 17.08
N PHE A 318 -5.44 -18.34 16.14
CA PHE A 318 -6.84 -18.04 16.38
C PHE A 318 -7.71 -18.50 15.22
N GLN A 319 -9.03 -18.56 15.41
CA GLN A 319 -9.98 -19.00 14.40
C GLN A 319 -10.60 -17.80 13.68
N VAL A 320 -10.24 -17.58 12.42
CA VAL A 320 -10.90 -16.58 11.57
C VAL A 320 -12.29 -17.07 11.18
N LEU A 321 -13.30 -16.23 11.40
CA LEU A 321 -14.69 -16.50 11.04
C LEU A 321 -15.00 -15.94 9.66
N LYS A 322 -15.58 -16.77 8.79
CA LYS A 322 -16.07 -16.35 7.47
C LYS A 322 -17.41 -17.02 7.16
N PHE A 323 -18.16 -16.44 6.25
CA PHE A 323 -19.24 -17.21 5.63
C PHE A 323 -18.67 -18.28 4.73
N ARG A 324 -19.28 -19.45 4.73
CA ARG A 324 -18.86 -20.55 3.85
C ARG A 324 -19.18 -20.20 2.40
N SER A 325 -18.15 -20.10 1.59
CA SER A 325 -18.22 -19.80 0.15
C SER A 325 -17.76 -20.95 -0.74
N MET A 326 -17.29 -22.04 -0.13
CA MET A 326 -16.82 -23.25 -0.82
C MET A 326 -17.59 -24.48 -0.33
N ARG A 327 -17.58 -25.54 -1.14
CA ARG A 327 -18.15 -26.85 -0.79
C ARG A 327 -17.49 -27.44 0.45
N ARG A 328 -18.18 -28.35 1.13
CA ARG A 328 -17.70 -29.00 2.36
C ARG A 328 -16.44 -29.83 2.17
N ASP A 329 -16.23 -30.36 0.99
CA ASP A 329 -15.11 -31.22 0.60
C ASP A 329 -13.92 -30.44 0.01
N ALA A 330 -13.98 -29.12 0.00
CA ALA A 330 -13.00 -28.25 -0.64
C ALA A 330 -11.57 -28.38 -0.12
N GLU A 331 -11.37 -28.85 1.12
CA GLU A 331 -10.05 -28.99 1.78
C GLU A 331 -9.70 -30.45 2.17
N GLN A 332 -10.36 -31.46 1.60
CA GLN A 332 -10.10 -32.87 1.96
C GLN A 332 -8.70 -33.39 1.58
N GLY A 333 -7.93 -32.62 0.79
CA GLY A 333 -6.58 -33.03 0.32
C GLY A 333 -5.41 -32.74 1.25
N GLY A 334 -5.61 -32.22 2.47
CA GLY A 334 -4.57 -32.04 3.51
C GLY A 334 -3.55 -30.93 3.28
N THR A 335 -3.16 -30.61 2.05
CA THR A 335 -2.25 -29.49 1.72
C THR A 335 -3.03 -28.23 1.37
N PRO A 336 -2.68 -27.07 1.99
CA PRO A 336 -3.31 -25.80 1.66
C PRO A 336 -3.04 -25.40 0.21
N THR A 337 -4.07 -25.36 -0.63
CA THR A 337 -3.96 -24.86 -1.99
C THR A 337 -4.51 -23.43 -2.11
N TRP A 338 -3.82 -22.60 -2.87
CA TRP A 338 -4.30 -21.25 -3.18
C TRP A 338 -5.59 -21.33 -4.01
N ALA A 339 -6.54 -20.45 -3.72
CA ALA A 339 -7.75 -20.36 -4.53
C ALA A 339 -7.43 -19.69 -5.88
N SER A 340 -7.76 -20.35 -6.99
CA SER A 340 -7.65 -19.76 -8.33
C SER A 340 -8.83 -18.83 -8.64
N ALA A 341 -8.71 -18.01 -9.70
CA ALA A 341 -9.75 -17.05 -10.09
C ALA A 341 -11.11 -17.73 -10.40
N ASN A 342 -11.09 -18.94 -10.97
CA ASN A 342 -12.28 -19.76 -11.27
C ASN A 342 -12.22 -21.11 -10.54
N ASP A 343 -12.08 -21.07 -9.22
CA ASP A 343 -11.95 -22.26 -8.40
C ASP A 343 -13.27 -23.08 -8.40
N PRO A 344 -13.27 -24.33 -8.90
CA PRO A 344 -14.48 -25.16 -9.00
C PRO A 344 -15.08 -25.55 -7.63
N ARG A 345 -14.34 -25.33 -6.55
CA ARG A 345 -14.79 -25.59 -5.18
C ARG A 345 -15.73 -24.50 -4.65
N VAL A 346 -15.83 -23.35 -5.34
CA VAL A 346 -16.70 -22.24 -4.94
C VAL A 346 -18.16 -22.55 -5.31
N THR A 347 -19.10 -22.36 -4.35
CA THR A 347 -20.52 -22.52 -4.60
C THR A 347 -21.09 -21.34 -5.40
N ARG A 348 -22.32 -21.48 -5.96
CA ARG A 348 -22.97 -20.40 -6.71
C ARG A 348 -23.18 -19.16 -5.83
N VAL A 349 -23.72 -19.35 -4.64
CA VAL A 349 -23.88 -18.27 -3.64
C VAL A 349 -22.51 -17.77 -3.19
N GLY A 350 -21.55 -18.67 -2.96
CA GLY A 350 -20.18 -18.34 -2.56
C GLY A 350 -19.46 -17.42 -3.53
N HIS A 351 -19.71 -17.55 -4.83
CA HIS A 351 -19.16 -16.64 -5.85
C HIS A 351 -19.59 -15.19 -5.62
N TRP A 352 -20.88 -14.95 -5.39
CA TRP A 352 -21.39 -13.60 -5.12
C TRP A 352 -20.91 -13.06 -3.76
N LEU A 353 -20.88 -13.90 -2.73
CA LEU A 353 -20.38 -13.51 -1.42
C LEU A 353 -18.92 -13.04 -1.48
N ARG A 354 -18.06 -13.74 -2.23
CA ARG A 354 -16.65 -13.38 -2.43
C ARG A 354 -16.48 -12.12 -3.26
N MET A 355 -17.26 -11.99 -4.35
CA MET A 355 -17.22 -10.81 -5.21
C MET A 355 -17.59 -9.54 -4.45
N LEU A 356 -18.60 -9.61 -3.57
CA LEU A 356 -19.09 -8.50 -2.75
C LEU A 356 -18.38 -8.38 -1.39
N ARG A 357 -17.42 -9.26 -1.09
CA ARG A 357 -16.70 -9.34 0.20
C ARG A 357 -17.62 -9.54 1.41
N ILE A 358 -18.83 -10.05 1.20
CA ILE A 358 -19.78 -10.36 2.27
C ILE A 358 -19.29 -11.56 3.09
N ASP A 359 -18.52 -12.47 2.47
CA ASP A 359 -17.94 -13.63 3.14
C ASP A 359 -17.01 -13.26 4.31
N GLU A 360 -16.44 -12.07 4.32
CA GLU A 360 -15.53 -11.61 5.37
C GLU A 360 -16.22 -10.84 6.52
N LEU A 361 -17.52 -10.50 6.39
CA LEU A 361 -18.28 -9.78 7.44
C LEU A 361 -18.25 -10.45 8.82
N PRO A 362 -18.30 -11.80 8.95
CA PRO A 362 -18.22 -12.44 10.26
C PRO A 362 -16.91 -12.18 11.02
N GLN A 363 -15.84 -11.73 10.35
CA GLN A 363 -14.59 -11.34 11.01
C GLN A 363 -14.77 -10.14 11.96
N MET A 364 -15.85 -9.35 11.81
CA MET A 364 -16.19 -8.30 12.77
C MET A 364 -16.35 -8.88 14.19
N LEU A 365 -16.83 -10.11 14.31
CA LEU A 365 -16.91 -10.82 15.60
C LEU A 365 -15.52 -11.14 16.18
N ASN A 366 -14.53 -11.48 15.34
CA ASN A 366 -13.15 -11.64 15.80
C ASN A 366 -12.57 -10.31 16.31
N VAL A 367 -12.92 -9.18 15.66
CA VAL A 367 -12.50 -7.86 16.12
C VAL A 367 -13.16 -7.53 17.46
N LEU A 368 -14.46 -7.77 17.62
CA LEU A 368 -15.18 -7.56 18.88
C LEU A 368 -14.62 -8.43 20.02
N ARG A 369 -14.21 -9.67 19.74
CA ARG A 369 -13.55 -10.56 20.70
C ARG A 369 -12.13 -10.12 21.05
N GLY A 370 -11.49 -9.30 20.19
CA GLY A 370 -10.13 -8.81 20.38
C GLY A 370 -9.04 -9.70 19.79
N GLU A 371 -9.40 -10.71 19.03
CA GLU A 371 -8.48 -11.58 18.30
C GLU A 371 -7.89 -10.88 17.07
N MET A 372 -8.68 -9.99 16.46
CA MET A 372 -8.32 -9.14 15.33
C MET A 372 -8.49 -7.65 15.65
N SER A 373 -7.98 -6.82 14.75
CA SER A 373 -8.22 -5.38 14.68
C SER A 373 -8.93 -5.05 13.37
N PHE A 374 -9.57 -3.90 13.27
CA PHE A 374 -10.16 -3.46 12.00
C PHE A 374 -9.07 -3.25 10.94
N VAL A 375 -7.98 -2.59 11.31
CA VAL A 375 -6.82 -2.35 10.44
C VAL A 375 -5.58 -3.04 11.01
N GLY A 376 -4.93 -3.89 10.21
CA GLY A 376 -3.72 -4.61 10.58
C GLY A 376 -3.20 -5.49 9.43
N PRO A 377 -2.09 -6.21 9.61
CA PRO A 377 -1.60 -7.15 8.62
C PRO A 377 -2.60 -8.30 8.42
N ARG A 378 -2.73 -8.76 7.17
CA ARG A 378 -3.62 -9.89 6.86
C ARG A 378 -3.19 -11.15 7.63
N PRO A 379 -4.12 -11.85 8.32
CA PRO A 379 -3.78 -13.09 9.01
C PRO A 379 -3.51 -14.20 7.99
N GLU A 380 -2.35 -14.86 8.10
CA GLU A 380 -1.94 -15.95 7.21
C GLU A 380 -1.98 -17.32 7.93
N ARG A 381 -2.01 -18.42 7.16
CA ARG A 381 -1.92 -19.79 7.67
C ARG A 381 -0.49 -20.04 8.15
N ALA A 382 -0.31 -20.81 9.24
CA ALA A 382 1.00 -21.13 9.78
C ALA A 382 1.93 -21.71 8.70
N TYR A 383 1.44 -22.61 7.87
CA TYR A 383 2.18 -23.21 6.75
C TYR A 383 2.85 -22.17 5.83
N TYR A 384 2.13 -21.10 5.46
CA TYR A 384 2.69 -20.04 4.62
C TYR A 384 3.59 -19.09 5.42
N VAL A 385 3.28 -18.87 6.70
CA VAL A 385 4.13 -18.06 7.58
C VAL A 385 5.52 -18.67 7.70
N ASP A 386 5.62 -19.99 7.91
CA ASP A 386 6.90 -20.69 8.02
C ASP A 386 7.73 -20.57 6.73
N GLN A 387 7.11 -20.72 5.57
CA GLN A 387 7.77 -20.55 4.27
C GLN A 387 8.24 -19.11 4.05
N LEU A 388 7.41 -18.13 4.38
CA LEU A 388 7.73 -16.72 4.20
C LEU A 388 8.81 -16.24 5.19
N CYS A 389 8.84 -16.79 6.40
CA CYS A 389 9.91 -16.53 7.36
C CYS A 389 11.27 -17.02 6.89
N ALA A 390 11.30 -18.11 6.12
CA ALA A 390 12.54 -18.62 5.53
C ALA A 390 13.06 -17.77 4.36
N GLN A 391 12.16 -17.05 3.67
CA GLN A 391 12.48 -16.30 2.46
C GLN A 391 12.63 -14.79 2.72
N VAL A 392 11.87 -14.25 3.68
CA VAL A 392 11.79 -12.80 3.94
C VAL A 392 12.34 -12.49 5.33
N ALA A 393 13.43 -11.73 5.38
CA ALA A 393 14.01 -11.29 6.64
C ALA A 393 12.96 -10.50 7.47
N TYR A 394 12.94 -10.76 8.77
CA TYR A 394 12.05 -10.08 9.72
C TYR A 394 10.54 -10.25 9.47
N TYR A 395 10.11 -11.23 8.65
CA TYR A 395 8.69 -11.46 8.37
C TYR A 395 7.85 -11.63 9.64
N ASN A 396 8.40 -12.27 10.68
CA ASN A 396 7.73 -12.49 11.97
C ASN A 396 7.37 -11.20 12.72
N VAL A 397 8.05 -10.09 12.45
CA VAL A 397 7.79 -8.79 13.10
C VAL A 397 6.35 -8.33 12.88
N ARG A 398 5.72 -8.74 11.78
CA ARG A 398 4.30 -8.46 11.51
C ARG A 398 3.33 -8.99 12.56
N HIS A 399 3.73 -10.01 13.31
CA HIS A 399 2.91 -10.61 14.37
C HIS A 399 3.01 -9.87 15.71
N SER A 400 3.83 -8.83 15.83
CA SER A 400 3.88 -7.99 17.04
C SER A 400 2.58 -7.21 17.29
N ILE A 401 1.72 -7.09 16.28
CA ILE A 401 0.41 -6.43 16.34
C ILE A 401 -0.71 -7.38 15.96
N LYS A 402 -1.96 -7.03 16.32
CA LYS A 402 -3.13 -7.81 15.93
C LYS A 402 -3.31 -7.83 14.42
N PRO A 403 -3.65 -8.98 13.82
CA PRO A 403 -4.02 -9.04 12.41
C PRO A 403 -5.28 -8.22 12.13
N GLY A 404 -5.40 -7.70 10.90
CA GLY A 404 -6.51 -6.85 10.48
C GLY A 404 -7.49 -7.53 9.54
N VAL A 405 -8.72 -7.05 9.54
CA VAL A 405 -9.71 -7.38 8.50
C VAL A 405 -9.30 -6.70 7.19
N THR A 406 -8.82 -5.46 7.29
CA THR A 406 -8.19 -4.72 6.20
C THR A 406 -6.80 -4.26 6.59
N GLY A 407 -5.98 -3.89 5.60
CA GLY A 407 -4.64 -3.38 5.82
C GLY A 407 -4.11 -2.63 4.60
N LEU A 408 -3.09 -1.82 4.80
CA LEU A 408 -2.50 -0.98 3.76
C LEU A 408 -2.11 -1.79 2.51
N ALA A 409 -1.52 -2.96 2.70
CA ALA A 409 -1.15 -3.85 1.61
C ALA A 409 -2.39 -4.34 0.83
N GLN A 410 -3.49 -4.68 1.52
CA GLN A 410 -4.73 -5.14 0.89
C GLN A 410 -5.44 -4.05 0.09
N VAL A 411 -5.28 -2.78 0.50
CA VAL A 411 -5.88 -1.62 -0.17
C VAL A 411 -5.04 -1.20 -1.38
N ARG A 412 -3.70 -1.25 -1.26
CA ARG A 412 -2.79 -0.82 -2.33
C ARG A 412 -2.55 -1.90 -3.39
N TYR A 413 -2.58 -3.16 -2.99
CA TYR A 413 -2.27 -4.29 -3.88
C TYR A 413 -3.48 -5.22 -3.92
N SER A 414 -4.06 -5.39 -5.10
CA SER A 414 -5.05 -6.44 -5.33
C SER A 414 -4.41 -7.80 -5.06
N TYR A 415 -5.13 -8.69 -4.40
CA TYR A 415 -4.64 -10.02 -4.07
C TYR A 415 -4.34 -10.78 -5.37
N GLY A 416 -3.07 -11.03 -5.63
CA GLY A 416 -2.64 -11.83 -6.77
C GLY A 416 -2.91 -13.31 -6.49
N ALA A 417 -3.77 -13.91 -7.30
CA ALA A 417 -4.06 -15.35 -7.23
C ALA A 417 -3.18 -16.16 -8.19
N SER A 418 -2.29 -15.49 -8.93
CA SER A 418 -1.44 -16.10 -9.95
C SER A 418 0.01 -15.64 -9.84
N VAL A 419 0.92 -16.39 -10.47
CA VAL A 419 2.33 -16.01 -10.59
C VAL A 419 2.46 -14.68 -11.35
N GLU A 420 1.58 -14.41 -12.33
CA GLU A 420 1.52 -13.15 -13.08
C GLU A 420 1.18 -11.96 -12.19
N ASP A 421 0.26 -12.14 -11.25
CA ASP A 421 -0.09 -11.09 -10.29
C ASP A 421 1.04 -10.85 -9.29
N ALA A 422 1.75 -11.90 -8.88
CA ALA A 422 2.94 -11.79 -8.02
C ALA A 422 4.07 -11.04 -8.75
N VAL A 423 4.31 -11.34 -10.03
CA VAL A 423 5.27 -10.65 -10.90
C VAL A 423 4.85 -9.19 -11.11
N ARG A 424 3.57 -8.92 -11.38
CA ARG A 424 3.04 -7.56 -11.52
C ARG A 424 3.22 -6.74 -10.23
N ASN A 425 2.94 -7.35 -9.08
CA ASN A 425 3.12 -6.71 -7.78
C ASN A 425 4.59 -6.47 -7.45
N LEU A 426 5.47 -7.40 -7.82
CA LEU A 426 6.91 -7.25 -7.68
C LEU A 426 7.45 -6.12 -8.57
N LEU A 427 7.03 -6.07 -9.82
CA LEU A 427 7.42 -5.02 -10.77
C LEU A 427 6.86 -3.65 -10.36
N ALA A 428 5.64 -3.58 -9.82
CA ALA A 428 5.08 -2.37 -9.26
C ALA A 428 5.81 -1.91 -7.97
N ALA A 429 6.32 -2.86 -7.18
CA ALA A 429 7.11 -2.58 -5.97
C ALA A 429 8.52 -2.09 -6.28
N LEU A 430 9.08 -2.45 -7.43
CA LEU A 430 10.43 -2.04 -7.89
C LEU A 430 10.49 -0.60 -8.40
N GLY A 431 9.49 0.23 -8.17
CA GLY A 431 9.56 1.67 -8.43
C GLY A 431 9.53 2.06 -9.90
N CYS A 432 8.79 1.33 -10.73
CA CYS A 432 8.66 1.61 -12.14
C CYS A 432 8.14 3.03 -12.44
N ASN A 433 8.68 3.59 -13.51
CA ASN A 433 8.26 4.85 -14.11
C ASN A 433 6.71 4.94 -14.17
N ARG A 434 6.15 6.12 -13.92
CA ARG A 434 4.69 6.38 -14.02
C ARG A 434 4.07 5.90 -15.34
N ALA A 435 4.84 5.93 -16.43
CA ALA A 435 4.43 5.39 -17.73
C ALA A 435 4.26 3.86 -17.72
N ALA A 436 4.85 3.17 -16.75
CA ALA A 436 4.77 1.71 -16.61
C ALA A 436 3.58 1.25 -15.76
N ILE A 437 2.96 2.14 -14.98
CA ILE A 437 1.87 1.80 -14.06
C ILE A 437 0.56 1.67 -14.82
N ASN A 438 -0.28 0.69 -14.43
CA ASN A 438 -1.59 0.40 -15.05
C ASN A 438 -1.53 0.05 -16.54
N GLN A 439 -0.43 -0.55 -16.98
CA GLN A 439 -0.23 -1.04 -18.34
C GLN A 439 -0.30 -2.57 -18.38
N VAL A 440 -0.69 -3.11 -19.53
CA VAL A 440 -0.61 -4.55 -19.80
C VAL A 440 0.72 -4.83 -20.48
N TYR A 441 1.44 -5.84 -20.00
CA TYR A 441 2.74 -6.25 -20.51
C TYR A 441 2.71 -7.72 -20.94
N ASN A 442 3.34 -8.00 -22.06
CA ASN A 442 3.67 -9.37 -22.42
C ASN A 442 4.96 -9.78 -21.71
N VAL A 443 4.87 -10.87 -20.94
CA VAL A 443 6.02 -11.49 -20.29
C VAL A 443 6.29 -12.81 -20.99
N ALA A 444 7.34 -12.83 -21.81
CA ALA A 444 7.72 -13.97 -22.64
C ALA A 444 9.22 -13.92 -22.92
N VAL A 445 9.73 -14.93 -23.61
CA VAL A 445 11.15 -14.97 -24.03
C VAL A 445 11.41 -14.02 -25.22
N GLY A 446 10.37 -13.64 -25.99
CA GLY A 446 10.52 -12.78 -27.16
C GLY A 446 10.98 -13.54 -28.41
N GLU A 447 11.30 -14.83 -28.26
CA GLU A 447 11.72 -15.70 -29.36
C GLU A 447 10.55 -16.54 -29.89
N ARG A 448 10.76 -17.10 -31.07
CA ARG A 448 9.81 -17.98 -31.73
C ARG A 448 10.36 -19.38 -31.78
N THR A 449 9.64 -20.33 -31.19
CA THR A 449 9.99 -21.74 -31.22
C THR A 449 8.89 -22.52 -31.97
N SER A 450 9.26 -23.24 -33.02
CA SER A 450 8.32 -24.12 -33.71
C SER A 450 8.08 -25.41 -32.90
N LEU A 451 6.93 -26.07 -33.12
CA LEU A 451 6.63 -27.35 -32.46
C LEU A 451 7.68 -28.41 -32.77
N ASN A 452 8.25 -28.41 -34.00
CA ASN A 452 9.31 -29.33 -34.36
C ASN A 452 10.62 -29.06 -33.58
N GLN A 453 10.97 -27.79 -33.38
CA GLN A 453 12.12 -27.42 -32.54
C GLN A 453 11.89 -27.81 -31.09
N LEU A 454 10.68 -27.54 -30.56
CA LEU A 454 10.31 -27.93 -29.21
C LEU A 454 10.38 -29.46 -29.01
N TYR A 455 9.83 -30.21 -29.96
CA TYR A 455 9.92 -31.67 -29.95
C TYR A 455 11.39 -32.14 -29.98
N GLY A 456 12.21 -31.58 -30.87
CA GLY A 456 13.63 -31.92 -30.97
C GLY A 456 14.39 -31.70 -29.67
N MET A 457 14.19 -30.56 -29.02
CA MET A 457 14.79 -30.24 -27.71
C MET A 457 14.31 -31.20 -26.62
N LEU A 458 13.01 -31.46 -26.52
CA LEU A 458 12.45 -32.41 -25.55
C LEU A 458 12.97 -33.83 -25.77
N HIS A 459 12.98 -34.30 -27.03
CA HIS A 459 13.45 -35.63 -27.39
C HIS A 459 14.92 -35.81 -27.03
N GLN A 460 15.76 -34.83 -27.34
CA GLN A 460 17.20 -34.86 -27.01
C GLN A 460 17.44 -34.92 -25.48
N LEU A 461 16.74 -34.06 -24.72
CA LEU A 461 16.88 -34.03 -23.27
C LEU A 461 16.34 -35.31 -22.58
N LEU A 462 15.30 -35.93 -23.15
CA LEU A 462 14.76 -37.17 -22.62
C LEU A 462 15.62 -38.38 -22.98
N LEU A 463 16.27 -38.42 -24.18
CA LEU A 463 17.15 -39.51 -24.59
C LEU A 463 18.30 -39.75 -23.60
N GLU A 464 18.83 -38.71 -23.00
CA GLU A 464 19.91 -38.82 -22.00
C GLU A 464 19.50 -39.63 -20.76
N ARG A 465 18.21 -39.64 -20.42
CA ARG A 465 17.68 -40.28 -19.20
C ARG A 465 16.80 -41.50 -19.48
N HIS A 466 16.18 -41.54 -20.63
CA HIS A 466 15.20 -42.53 -21.04
C HIS A 466 15.50 -43.04 -22.47
N PRO A 467 16.47 -43.98 -22.64
CA PRO A 467 16.84 -44.49 -23.95
C PRO A 467 15.69 -45.10 -24.76
N GLN A 468 14.62 -45.52 -24.10
CA GLN A 468 13.42 -46.07 -24.73
C GLN A 468 12.66 -45.09 -25.61
N VAL A 469 12.89 -43.77 -25.50
CA VAL A 469 12.25 -42.76 -26.35
C VAL A 469 12.96 -42.54 -27.68
N ALA A 470 14.07 -43.26 -27.95
CA ALA A 470 14.85 -43.13 -29.19
C ALA A 470 13.99 -43.34 -30.48
N ASP A 471 13.06 -44.25 -30.42
CA ASP A 471 12.19 -44.60 -31.57
C ASP A 471 10.88 -43.79 -31.61
N CYS A 472 10.65 -42.90 -30.64
CA CYS A 472 9.47 -42.04 -30.64
C CYS A 472 9.53 -41.02 -31.77
N ARG A 473 8.52 -40.97 -32.60
CA ARG A 473 8.37 -39.99 -33.70
C ARG A 473 7.12 -39.16 -33.55
N PRO A 474 7.18 -37.86 -33.92
CA PRO A 474 6.00 -37.02 -33.85
C PRO A 474 4.95 -37.51 -34.87
N HIS A 475 3.70 -37.52 -34.44
CA HIS A 475 2.57 -37.76 -35.35
C HIS A 475 2.01 -36.41 -35.81
N TYR A 476 2.03 -36.21 -37.14
CA TYR A 476 1.52 -34.99 -37.76
C TYR A 476 0.05 -35.18 -38.09
N ALA A 477 -0.79 -34.26 -37.58
CA ALA A 477 -2.21 -34.20 -37.89
C ALA A 477 -2.54 -32.86 -38.58
N ASP A 478 -3.72 -32.79 -39.18
CA ASP A 478 -4.23 -31.56 -39.77
C ASP A 478 -4.46 -30.48 -38.72
N PHE A 479 -4.38 -29.22 -39.13
CA PHE A 479 -4.64 -28.08 -38.26
C PHE A 479 -6.06 -28.09 -37.71
N ARG A 480 -6.21 -27.89 -36.42
CA ARG A 480 -7.53 -27.74 -35.81
C ARG A 480 -8.09 -26.35 -36.11
N ALA A 481 -9.42 -26.24 -36.17
CA ALA A 481 -10.08 -24.95 -36.31
C ALA A 481 -9.74 -24.05 -35.10
N GLY A 482 -9.12 -22.89 -35.35
CA GLY A 482 -8.66 -21.96 -34.33
C GLY A 482 -7.16 -22.03 -33.98
N ASP A 483 -6.41 -23.00 -34.56
CA ASP A 483 -4.95 -23.06 -34.34
C ASP A 483 -4.25 -21.84 -34.96
N VAL A 484 -3.39 -21.22 -34.15
CA VAL A 484 -2.57 -20.10 -34.59
C VAL A 484 -1.24 -20.62 -35.12
N ARG A 485 -1.01 -20.45 -36.44
CA ARG A 485 0.23 -20.93 -37.11
C ARG A 485 1.51 -20.26 -36.60
N HIS A 486 1.41 -19.01 -36.17
CA HIS A 486 2.53 -18.19 -35.73
C HIS A 486 2.13 -17.40 -34.51
N SER A 487 2.79 -17.62 -33.40
CA SER A 487 2.61 -16.86 -32.16
C SER A 487 3.96 -16.41 -31.63
N GLN A 488 4.11 -15.11 -31.46
CA GLN A 488 5.28 -14.50 -30.83
C GLN A 488 4.80 -13.30 -30.02
N ALA A 489 5.18 -13.26 -28.74
CA ALA A 489 4.86 -12.14 -27.90
C ALA A 489 5.86 -11.00 -28.12
N ASP A 490 5.37 -9.81 -28.38
CA ASP A 490 6.18 -8.60 -28.37
C ASP A 490 6.44 -8.19 -26.91
N ILE A 491 7.70 -8.30 -26.48
CA ILE A 491 8.19 -7.92 -25.15
C ILE A 491 8.81 -6.52 -25.13
N GLY A 492 8.84 -5.80 -26.26
CA GLY A 492 9.50 -4.49 -26.39
C GLY A 492 9.00 -3.47 -25.37
N LYS A 493 7.69 -3.48 -25.09
CA LYS A 493 7.10 -2.62 -24.07
C LYS A 493 7.57 -2.97 -22.65
N ALA A 494 7.67 -4.26 -22.32
CA ALA A 494 8.18 -4.71 -21.04
C ALA A 494 9.68 -4.38 -20.89
N ALA A 495 10.46 -4.58 -21.93
CA ALA A 495 11.88 -4.24 -21.95
C ALA A 495 12.13 -2.74 -21.76
N SER A 496 11.38 -1.89 -22.47
CA SER A 496 11.60 -0.43 -22.45
C SER A 496 11.09 0.25 -21.17
N LEU A 497 9.96 -0.20 -20.62
CA LEU A 497 9.35 0.45 -19.47
C LEU A 497 9.66 -0.21 -18.14
N LEU A 498 9.96 -1.52 -18.12
CA LEU A 498 10.24 -2.31 -16.92
C LEU A 498 11.68 -2.80 -16.84
N GLY A 499 12.50 -2.59 -17.88
CA GLY A 499 13.83 -3.20 -17.96
C GLY A 499 13.79 -4.72 -18.04
N TYR A 500 12.66 -5.30 -18.46
CA TYR A 500 12.49 -6.75 -18.52
C TYR A 500 13.43 -7.39 -19.54
N MET A 501 14.26 -8.31 -19.07
CA MET A 501 15.11 -9.16 -19.90
C MET A 501 14.88 -10.62 -19.51
N PRO A 502 14.51 -11.50 -20.45
CA PRO A 502 14.40 -12.93 -20.17
C PRO A 502 15.74 -13.49 -19.70
N THR A 503 15.75 -14.19 -18.60
CA THR A 503 16.97 -14.80 -18.02
C THR A 503 17.23 -16.20 -18.58
N HIS A 504 16.21 -16.83 -19.16
CA HIS A 504 16.25 -18.18 -19.71
C HIS A 504 15.56 -18.19 -21.06
N ASP A 505 16.18 -18.79 -22.05
CA ASP A 505 15.54 -19.18 -23.30
C ASP A 505 14.71 -20.46 -23.13
N VAL A 506 14.01 -20.87 -24.18
CA VAL A 506 13.16 -22.08 -24.16
C VAL A 506 13.98 -23.33 -23.87
N ALA A 507 15.19 -23.44 -24.45
CA ALA A 507 16.06 -24.59 -24.27
C ALA A 507 16.50 -24.75 -22.81
N ARG A 508 16.96 -23.65 -22.21
CA ARG A 508 17.38 -23.65 -20.80
C ARG A 508 16.22 -23.89 -19.84
N GLY A 509 15.06 -23.31 -20.14
CA GLY A 509 13.82 -23.55 -19.37
C GLY A 509 13.38 -25.02 -19.40
N LEU A 510 13.47 -25.67 -20.56
CA LEU A 510 13.18 -27.10 -20.71
C LEU A 510 14.18 -27.98 -19.95
N GLU A 511 15.46 -27.67 -20.03
CA GLU A 511 16.52 -28.40 -19.29
C GLU A 511 16.23 -28.41 -17.78
N LEU A 512 15.92 -27.26 -17.22
CA LEU A 512 15.57 -27.13 -15.81
C LEU A 512 14.26 -27.85 -15.47
N SER A 513 13.24 -27.73 -16.29
CA SER A 513 11.93 -28.34 -16.09
C SER A 513 12.02 -29.88 -16.13
N ILE A 514 12.67 -30.45 -17.11
CA ILE A 514 12.83 -31.91 -17.24
C ILE A 514 13.62 -32.48 -16.05
N ARG A 515 14.62 -31.76 -15.58
CA ARG A 515 15.35 -32.17 -14.38
C ARG A 515 14.42 -32.25 -13.16
N TRP A 516 13.60 -31.22 -12.95
CA TRP A 516 12.65 -31.17 -11.87
C TRP A 516 11.59 -32.28 -11.97
N TYR A 517 11.02 -32.50 -13.16
CA TYR A 517 10.07 -33.57 -13.40
C TYR A 517 10.65 -34.95 -13.20
N GLY A 518 11.90 -35.18 -13.61
CA GLY A 518 12.61 -36.44 -13.39
C GLY A 518 12.89 -36.76 -11.91
N GLU A 519 13.02 -35.72 -11.08
CA GLU A 519 13.23 -35.88 -9.63
C GLU A 519 11.91 -36.06 -8.85
N HIS A 520 10.78 -35.54 -9.36
CA HIS A 520 9.52 -35.48 -8.60
C HIS A 520 8.37 -36.33 -9.16
N LEU A 521 8.48 -36.80 -10.41
CA LEU A 521 7.45 -37.61 -11.06
C LEU A 521 7.98 -39.01 -11.49
N ALA A 522 9.13 -39.40 -11.04
CA ALA A 522 9.58 -40.79 -11.22
C ALA A 522 8.63 -41.74 -10.48
N PRO A 523 8.13 -42.82 -11.13
CA PRO A 523 7.16 -43.74 -10.54
C PRO A 523 7.76 -44.51 -9.34
#